data_831f5ff9f47a93d33a42f2d53b26ffe3
#
_entry.id   831f5ff9f47a93d33a42f2d53b26ffe3
#
_cell.length_a   1.000
_cell.length_b   1.000
_cell.length_c   1.000
_cell.angle_alpha   90.00
_cell.angle_beta   90.00
_cell.angle_gamma   90.00
#
_symmetry.space_group_name_H-M   'P 1'
#
loop_
_entity.id
_entity.type
_entity.pdbx_description
1 polymer ?
#
loop_
_entity_poly.entity_id
_entity_poly.type
_entity_poly.pdbx_seq_one_letter_code
_entity_poly.pdbx_strand_id
1 'polypeptide(L)'
;MFRLPLVLCPLALTMVSSSAALGPIPPPKNGEELISLMRDRYLGKWYKTLTFIQKTTLPDGKIETWYEALELPGKLRIDIAPLDSMKTLLFRSDSLYIFEQGKLKGSQALVHPLMVLGFDVYQAPASETLAKLRGLKFDLSKLHQTRWQGRPTYVVGAEPGDTTSPQFWIDAERLYFVRSLEPSKKEPAVINDTRFDKYIPLAGGWIEMEVLFLANGQQRMKEEYSDPKANVRLDPGIFDPSAWKAPGWVK
;
A
#
# COMPACT_ATOMS: atom_id res chain seq x y z
N MET A 1 -40.10 61.72 -40.16
CA MET A 1 -40.31 60.96 -38.91
C MET A 1 -39.40 59.75 -38.96
N PHE A 2 -38.16 59.85 -38.46
CA PHE A 2 -37.21 58.72 -38.38
C PHE A 2 -37.20 58.19 -36.96
N ARG A 3 -37.58 56.92 -36.80
CA ARG A 3 -37.47 56.20 -35.51
C ARG A 3 -36.12 55.46 -35.47
N LEU A 4 -35.25 55.80 -34.50
CA LEU A 4 -34.03 55.08 -34.17
C LEU A 4 -34.38 53.83 -33.32
N PRO A 5 -33.82 52.66 -33.60
CA PRO A 5 -33.96 51.53 -32.72
C PRO A 5 -32.96 51.57 -31.55
N LEU A 6 -33.49 51.38 -30.36
CA LEU A 6 -32.71 51.28 -29.12
C LEU A 6 -32.04 49.87 -29.07
N VAL A 7 -30.73 49.83 -29.18
CA VAL A 7 -29.95 48.57 -29.01
C VAL A 7 -29.68 48.37 -27.53
N LEU A 8 -30.37 47.42 -26.91
CA LEU A 8 -30.05 46.90 -25.57
C LEU A 8 -28.84 45.96 -25.68
N CYS A 9 -27.73 46.38 -25.06
CA CYS A 9 -26.53 45.55 -24.89
C CYS A 9 -26.68 44.72 -23.61
N PRO A 10 -26.65 43.37 -23.65
CA PRO A 10 -26.68 42.56 -22.42
C PRO A 10 -25.31 42.62 -21.74
N LEU A 11 -25.27 43.11 -20.51
CA LEU A 11 -24.12 43.06 -19.62
C LEU A 11 -23.90 41.59 -19.18
N ALA A 12 -22.92 40.94 -19.78
CA ALA A 12 -22.48 39.61 -19.37
C ALA A 12 -21.69 39.71 -18.05
N LEU A 13 -22.33 39.30 -16.95
CA LEU A 13 -21.69 39.20 -15.64
C LEU A 13 -20.79 37.95 -15.63
N THR A 14 -19.51 38.10 -15.88
CA THR A 14 -18.53 37.03 -15.76
C THR A 14 -18.30 36.74 -14.27
N MET A 15 -18.85 35.63 -13.76
CA MET A 15 -18.47 35.09 -12.45
C MET A 15 -17.06 34.52 -12.54
N VAL A 16 -16.09 35.24 -12.00
CA VAL A 16 -14.74 34.72 -11.77
C VAL A 16 -14.81 33.80 -10.55
N SER A 17 -14.89 32.50 -10.81
CA SER A 17 -14.71 31.49 -9.76
C SER A 17 -13.27 31.53 -9.28
N SER A 18 -13.03 32.20 -8.16
CA SER A 18 -11.75 32.16 -7.46
C SER A 18 -11.55 30.76 -6.90
N SER A 19 -10.84 29.91 -7.64
CA SER A 19 -10.26 28.68 -7.10
C SER A 19 -9.16 29.12 -6.13
N ALA A 20 -9.47 29.11 -4.83
CA ALA A 20 -8.46 29.26 -3.79
C ALA A 20 -7.45 28.11 -3.97
N ALA A 21 -6.29 28.40 -4.49
CA ALA A 21 -5.17 27.46 -4.50
C ALA A 21 -4.85 27.18 -3.03
N LEU A 22 -5.11 25.94 -2.60
CA LEU A 22 -4.64 25.44 -1.31
C LEU A 22 -3.13 25.68 -1.29
N GLY A 23 -2.66 26.46 -0.33
CA GLY A 23 -1.23 26.72 -0.13
C GLY A 23 -0.46 25.40 0.02
N PRO A 24 0.86 25.42 -0.13
CA PRO A 24 1.67 24.23 0.04
C PRO A 24 1.39 23.60 1.40
N ILE A 25 1.06 22.30 1.40
CA ILE A 25 0.83 21.53 2.63
C ILE A 25 2.14 21.57 3.43
N PRO A 26 2.13 22.01 4.71
CA PRO A 26 3.35 22.03 5.50
C PRO A 26 3.90 20.62 5.67
N PRO A 27 5.23 20.45 5.74
CA PRO A 27 5.84 19.15 5.96
C PRO A 27 5.40 18.59 7.33
N PRO A 28 5.16 17.27 7.43
CA PRO A 28 4.79 16.62 8.68
C PRO A 28 5.94 16.73 9.70
N LYS A 29 5.61 16.91 10.99
CA LYS A 29 6.57 17.06 12.09
C LYS A 29 6.98 15.72 12.71
N ASN A 30 6.15 14.69 12.54
CA ASN A 30 6.36 13.35 13.09
C ASN A 30 5.62 12.30 12.23
N GLY A 31 5.79 11.03 12.57
CA GLY A 31 5.15 9.92 11.86
C GLY A 31 3.62 9.94 11.91
N GLU A 32 3.03 10.46 12.98
CA GLU A 32 1.57 10.53 13.12
C GLU A 32 0.95 11.54 12.14
N GLU A 33 1.58 12.70 12.00
CA GLU A 33 1.17 13.70 10.99
C GLU A 33 1.40 13.17 9.58
N LEU A 34 2.48 12.43 9.34
CA LEU A 34 2.74 11.82 8.02
C LEU A 34 1.67 10.79 7.65
N ILE A 35 1.28 9.90 8.56
CA ILE A 35 0.20 8.91 8.33
C ILE A 35 -1.12 9.63 8.03
N SER A 36 -1.45 10.67 8.78
CA SER A 36 -2.64 11.48 8.51
C SER A 36 -2.60 12.12 7.12
N LEU A 37 -1.45 12.67 6.74
CA LEU A 37 -1.22 13.29 5.45
C LEU A 37 -1.35 12.27 4.28
N MET A 38 -0.78 11.06 4.42
CA MET A 38 -0.93 9.98 3.44
C MET A 38 -2.40 9.64 3.21
N ARG A 39 -3.15 9.43 4.30
CA ARG A 39 -4.58 9.14 4.24
C ARG A 39 -5.38 10.28 3.59
N ASP A 40 -5.21 11.52 4.06
CA ASP A 40 -5.98 12.68 3.60
C ASP A 40 -5.72 12.98 2.11
N ARG A 41 -4.51 12.74 1.63
CA ARG A 41 -4.13 12.88 0.23
C ARG A 41 -4.97 11.98 -0.67
N TYR A 42 -5.25 10.76 -0.23
CA TYR A 42 -5.81 9.68 -1.06
C TYR A 42 -7.20 9.21 -0.64
N LEU A 43 -7.75 9.70 0.46
CA LEU A 43 -9.09 9.31 0.92
C LEU A 43 -10.14 9.55 -0.17
N GLY A 44 -10.88 8.49 -0.50
CA GLY A 44 -11.88 8.49 -1.55
C GLY A 44 -11.35 8.50 -2.98
N LYS A 45 -10.02 8.50 -3.17
CA LYS A 45 -9.36 8.47 -4.49
C LYS A 45 -8.67 7.13 -4.75
N TRP A 46 -8.01 6.56 -3.72
CA TRP A 46 -7.32 5.27 -3.84
C TRP A 46 -8.31 4.16 -4.14
N TYR A 47 -7.90 3.15 -4.90
CA TYR A 47 -8.74 1.99 -5.21
C TYR A 47 -9.16 1.24 -3.94
N LYS A 48 -10.31 0.56 -4.00
CA LYS A 48 -10.86 -0.23 -2.89
C LYS A 48 -10.56 -1.72 -3.02
N THR A 49 -10.48 -2.20 -4.25
CA THR A 49 -10.13 -3.58 -4.55
C THR A 49 -9.04 -3.60 -5.61
N LEU A 50 -8.22 -4.63 -5.57
CA LEU A 50 -7.12 -4.83 -6.50
C LEU A 50 -6.95 -6.32 -6.76
N THR A 51 -6.64 -6.69 -8.01
CA THR A 51 -6.12 -8.02 -8.36
C THR A 51 -4.89 -7.86 -9.22
N PHE A 52 -3.93 -8.76 -9.09
CA PHE A 52 -2.75 -8.83 -9.94
C PHE A 52 -2.15 -10.23 -9.94
N ILE A 53 -1.26 -10.48 -10.86
CA ILE A 53 -0.46 -11.70 -10.93
C ILE A 53 0.94 -11.36 -10.47
N GLN A 54 1.46 -12.14 -9.53
CA GLN A 54 2.78 -11.99 -8.98
C GLN A 54 3.66 -13.14 -9.42
N LYS A 55 4.81 -12.82 -9.98
CA LYS A 55 5.93 -13.74 -10.17
C LYS A 55 6.86 -13.61 -8.99
N THR A 56 6.96 -14.65 -8.18
CA THR A 56 7.80 -14.71 -6.97
C THR A 56 9.06 -15.52 -7.26
N THR A 57 10.22 -14.87 -7.13
CA THR A 57 11.51 -15.57 -7.17
C THR A 57 11.98 -15.82 -5.75
N LEU A 58 12.09 -17.09 -5.36
CA LEU A 58 12.50 -17.56 -4.04
C LEU A 58 14.03 -17.57 -3.88
N PRO A 59 14.56 -17.74 -2.63
CA PRO A 59 16.01 -17.69 -2.37
C PRO A 59 16.83 -18.74 -3.10
N ASP A 60 16.25 -19.88 -3.41
CA ASP A 60 16.85 -20.99 -4.18
C ASP A 60 16.76 -20.80 -5.70
N GLY A 61 16.20 -19.67 -6.16
CA GLY A 61 15.95 -19.37 -7.57
C GLY A 61 14.67 -19.98 -8.13
N LYS A 62 13.92 -20.75 -7.35
CA LYS A 62 12.61 -21.26 -7.78
C LYS A 62 11.66 -20.11 -8.06
N ILE A 63 10.89 -20.22 -9.13
CA ILE A 63 9.86 -19.24 -9.50
C ILE A 63 8.49 -19.84 -9.21
N GLU A 64 7.67 -19.06 -8.51
CA GLU A 64 6.26 -19.36 -8.28
C GLU A 64 5.38 -18.27 -8.89
N THR A 65 4.17 -18.64 -9.31
CA THR A 65 3.14 -17.69 -9.73
C THR A 65 2.09 -17.62 -8.63
N TRP A 66 1.83 -16.41 -8.14
CA TRP A 66 0.82 -16.13 -7.14
C TRP A 66 -0.26 -15.23 -7.74
N TYR A 67 -1.51 -15.52 -7.44
CA TYR A 67 -2.66 -14.72 -7.87
C TYR A 67 -3.22 -14.01 -6.65
N GLU A 68 -3.23 -12.69 -6.70
CA GLU A 68 -3.57 -11.88 -5.54
C GLU A 68 -4.87 -11.11 -5.74
N ALA A 69 -5.65 -11.04 -4.65
CA ALA A 69 -6.85 -10.24 -4.55
C ALA A 69 -6.87 -9.50 -3.21
N LEU A 70 -7.08 -8.18 -3.27
CA LEU A 70 -7.19 -7.32 -2.10
C LEU A 70 -8.55 -6.66 -2.05
N GLU A 71 -9.09 -6.50 -0.84
CA GLU A 71 -10.18 -5.59 -0.52
C GLU A 71 -9.75 -4.74 0.68
N LEU A 72 -9.53 -3.46 0.42
CA LEU A 72 -8.96 -2.51 1.38
C LEU A 72 -10.05 -1.88 2.26
N PRO A 73 -9.77 -1.69 3.55
CA PRO A 73 -8.55 -2.14 4.25
C PRO A 73 -8.64 -3.59 4.76
N GLY A 74 -7.47 -4.20 4.95
CA GLY A 74 -7.30 -5.35 5.83
C GLY A 74 -7.59 -6.72 5.25
N LYS A 75 -7.81 -6.87 3.94
CA LYS A 75 -8.03 -8.18 3.33
C LYS A 75 -7.08 -8.38 2.15
N LEU A 76 -6.31 -9.46 2.20
CA LEU A 76 -5.45 -9.92 1.12
C LEU A 76 -5.60 -11.45 1.00
N ARG A 77 -5.81 -11.92 -0.21
CA ARG A 77 -5.79 -13.33 -0.55
C ARG A 77 -4.73 -13.59 -1.60
N ILE A 78 -3.96 -14.64 -1.40
CA ILE A 78 -2.90 -15.12 -2.27
C ILE A 78 -3.18 -16.57 -2.62
N ASP A 79 -3.47 -16.89 -3.88
CA ASP A 79 -3.60 -18.26 -4.38
C ASP A 79 -2.33 -18.65 -5.14
N ILE A 80 -1.64 -19.69 -4.69
CA ILE A 80 -0.34 -20.12 -5.22
C ILE A 80 -0.54 -21.20 -6.28
N ALA A 81 0.00 -20.99 -7.47
CA ALA A 81 -0.05 -21.97 -8.55
C ALA A 81 0.71 -23.28 -8.20
N PRO A 82 0.26 -24.43 -8.72
CA PRO A 82 -0.91 -24.63 -9.56
C PRO A 82 -2.21 -24.52 -8.74
N LEU A 83 -3.26 -23.93 -9.32
CA LEU A 83 -4.50 -23.60 -8.58
C LEU A 83 -5.29 -24.84 -8.12
N ASP A 84 -5.11 -25.99 -8.74
CA ASP A 84 -5.70 -27.26 -8.32
C ASP A 84 -5.10 -27.79 -6.99
N SER A 85 -3.92 -27.29 -6.58
CA SER A 85 -3.36 -27.53 -5.25
C SER A 85 -4.18 -26.91 -4.14
N MET A 86 -5.02 -25.93 -4.45
CA MET A 86 -5.86 -25.16 -3.52
C MET A 86 -5.05 -24.62 -2.32
N LYS A 87 -3.79 -24.18 -2.59
CA LYS A 87 -2.92 -23.57 -1.60
C LYS A 87 -3.18 -22.08 -1.57
N THR A 88 -3.63 -21.57 -0.42
CA THR A 88 -4.03 -20.16 -0.25
C THR A 88 -3.50 -19.61 1.05
N LEU A 89 -2.99 -18.38 0.99
CA LEU A 89 -2.72 -17.54 2.15
C LEU A 89 -3.80 -16.46 2.19
N LEU A 90 -4.48 -16.33 3.33
CA LEU A 90 -5.53 -15.33 3.51
C LEU A 90 -5.21 -14.47 4.72
N PHE A 91 -5.03 -13.18 4.49
CA PHE A 91 -4.89 -12.17 5.53
C PHE A 91 -6.22 -11.48 5.75
N ARG A 92 -6.70 -11.48 6.99
CA ARG A 92 -7.93 -10.82 7.40
C ARG A 92 -7.93 -10.57 8.90
N SER A 93 -8.39 -9.38 9.33
CA SER A 93 -8.55 -9.04 10.74
C SER A 93 -7.26 -9.29 11.54
N ASP A 94 -6.13 -8.79 11.02
CA ASP A 94 -4.80 -8.93 11.63
C ASP A 94 -4.41 -10.38 11.92
N SER A 95 -4.84 -11.30 11.06
CA SER A 95 -4.53 -12.72 11.14
C SER A 95 -4.22 -13.28 9.76
N LEU A 96 -3.30 -14.25 9.72
CA LEU A 96 -3.00 -15.08 8.57
C LEU A 96 -3.67 -16.44 8.75
N TYR A 97 -4.40 -16.87 7.72
CA TYR A 97 -4.98 -18.22 7.59
C TYR A 97 -4.30 -18.93 6.43
N ILE A 98 -3.93 -20.20 6.65
CA ILE A 98 -3.21 -21.01 5.66
C ILE A 98 -4.11 -22.18 5.24
N PHE A 99 -4.37 -22.26 3.93
CA PHE A 99 -5.13 -23.37 3.34
C PHE A 99 -4.23 -24.23 2.47
N GLU A 100 -4.44 -25.51 2.51
CA GLU A 100 -3.87 -26.51 1.61
C GLU A 100 -4.95 -27.51 1.21
N GLN A 101 -5.03 -27.84 -0.07
CA GLN A 101 -6.09 -28.70 -0.61
C GLN A 101 -7.51 -28.20 -0.22
N GLY A 102 -7.69 -26.87 -0.17
CA GLY A 102 -8.95 -26.23 0.20
C GLY A 102 -9.34 -26.36 1.68
N LYS A 103 -8.47 -26.90 2.54
CA LYS A 103 -8.72 -27.07 3.97
C LYS A 103 -7.85 -26.15 4.80
N LEU A 104 -8.44 -25.50 5.80
CA LEU A 104 -7.69 -24.70 6.77
C LEU A 104 -6.70 -25.59 7.54
N LYS A 105 -5.41 -25.27 7.45
CA LYS A 105 -4.31 -25.96 8.12
C LYS A 105 -3.87 -25.27 9.40
N GLY A 106 -4.01 -23.95 9.45
CA GLY A 106 -3.63 -23.16 10.61
C GLY A 106 -3.97 -21.70 10.47
N SER A 107 -3.93 -21.01 11.60
CA SER A 107 -4.03 -19.56 11.64
C SER A 107 -3.11 -18.97 12.70
N GLN A 108 -2.69 -17.73 12.50
CA GLN A 108 -1.88 -17.01 13.49
C GLN A 108 -2.22 -15.52 13.44
N ALA A 109 -2.16 -14.86 14.60
CA ALA A 109 -2.25 -13.41 14.66
C ALA A 109 -1.03 -12.80 13.96
N LEU A 110 -1.27 -11.94 12.98
CA LEU A 110 -0.23 -11.31 12.18
C LEU A 110 -0.73 -9.98 11.60
N VAL A 111 -0.26 -8.88 12.17
CA VAL A 111 -0.32 -7.58 11.50
C VAL A 111 0.77 -7.56 10.43
N HIS A 112 0.37 -7.44 9.16
CA HIS A 112 1.31 -7.45 8.04
C HIS A 112 1.75 -6.00 7.73
N PRO A 113 3.01 -5.61 8.01
CA PRO A 113 3.44 -4.21 7.91
C PRO A 113 3.30 -3.65 6.50
N LEU A 114 3.53 -4.46 5.47
CA LEU A 114 3.43 -4.02 4.07
C LEU A 114 1.97 -3.78 3.66
N MET A 115 1.00 -4.55 4.17
CA MET A 115 -0.43 -4.24 3.96
C MET A 115 -0.78 -2.91 4.63
N VAL A 116 -0.33 -2.70 5.87
CA VAL A 116 -0.62 -1.47 6.62
C VAL A 116 -0.07 -0.24 5.89
N LEU A 117 1.19 -0.27 5.45
CA LEU A 117 1.91 0.88 4.90
C LEU A 117 1.75 1.04 3.38
N GLY A 118 1.64 -0.07 2.64
CA GLY A 118 1.54 -0.05 1.18
C GLY A 118 0.11 0.14 0.67
N PHE A 119 -0.88 -0.31 1.44
CA PHE A 119 -2.26 -0.39 0.96
C PHE A 119 -3.29 0.22 1.92
N ASP A 120 -3.37 -0.26 3.17
CA ASP A 120 -4.46 0.07 4.09
C ASP A 120 -4.46 1.52 4.54
N VAL A 121 -3.28 2.13 4.72
CA VAL A 121 -3.09 3.51 5.20
C VAL A 121 -3.90 4.55 4.42
N TYR A 122 -4.21 4.29 3.17
CA TYR A 122 -4.95 5.21 2.30
C TYR A 122 -6.48 5.12 2.48
N GLN A 123 -6.98 4.07 3.13
CA GLN A 123 -8.41 3.80 3.33
C GLN A 123 -8.80 3.71 4.81
N ALA A 124 -7.93 3.12 5.65
CA ALA A 124 -8.20 2.94 7.07
C ALA A 124 -8.25 4.27 7.86
N PRO A 125 -8.99 4.34 8.97
CA PRO A 125 -8.85 5.46 9.90
C PRO A 125 -7.39 5.63 10.37
N ALA A 126 -6.88 6.86 10.41
CA ALA A 126 -5.50 7.12 10.83
C ALA A 126 -5.19 6.54 12.22
N SER A 127 -6.15 6.62 13.16
CA SER A 127 -6.01 6.06 14.51
C SER A 127 -5.76 4.55 14.51
N GLU A 128 -6.40 3.80 13.60
CA GLU A 128 -6.20 2.36 13.45
C GLU A 128 -4.81 2.06 12.89
N THR A 129 -4.40 2.75 11.83
CA THR A 129 -3.06 2.63 11.25
C THR A 129 -1.98 2.92 12.30
N LEU A 130 -2.12 4.01 13.05
CA LEU A 130 -1.19 4.40 14.11
C LEU A 130 -1.09 3.35 15.22
N ALA A 131 -2.23 2.78 15.65
CA ALA A 131 -2.24 1.70 16.64
C ALA A 131 -1.46 0.46 16.16
N LYS A 132 -1.67 0.05 14.90
CA LYS A 132 -0.94 -1.07 14.29
C LYS A 132 0.57 -0.78 14.20
N LEU A 133 0.97 0.41 13.75
CA LEU A 133 2.39 0.79 13.62
C LEU A 133 3.10 0.82 14.99
N ARG A 134 2.44 1.33 16.05
CA ARG A 134 2.98 1.26 17.42
C ARG A 134 3.10 -0.19 17.90
N GLY A 135 2.12 -1.04 17.59
CA GLY A 135 2.18 -2.49 17.86
C GLY A 135 3.36 -3.18 17.18
N LEU A 136 3.72 -2.73 15.98
CA LEU A 136 4.89 -3.17 15.21
C LEU A 136 6.21 -2.53 15.69
N LYS A 137 6.18 -1.67 16.73
CA LYS A 137 7.35 -1.05 17.35
C LYS A 137 8.03 0.04 16.53
N PHE A 138 7.36 0.66 15.58
CA PHE A 138 7.84 1.87 14.94
C PHE A 138 7.74 3.06 15.89
N ASP A 139 8.83 3.82 16.06
CA ASP A 139 8.86 5.04 16.85
C ASP A 139 8.33 6.23 16.02
N LEU A 140 7.02 6.50 16.13
CA LEU A 140 6.36 7.53 15.35
C LEU A 140 6.77 8.96 15.73
N SER A 141 7.50 9.17 16.84
CA SER A 141 8.01 10.48 17.23
C SER A 141 9.20 10.92 16.39
N LYS A 142 9.94 9.95 15.82
CA LYS A 142 11.11 10.18 14.98
C LYS A 142 10.71 10.33 13.53
N LEU A 143 11.02 11.47 12.95
CA LEU A 143 10.85 11.73 11.52
C LEU A 143 11.97 12.64 11.03
N HIS A 144 12.60 12.26 9.92
CA HIS A 144 13.52 13.12 9.20
C HIS A 144 13.36 12.96 7.69
N GLN A 145 13.96 13.86 6.92
CA GLN A 145 14.00 13.77 5.47
C GLN A 145 15.36 13.27 4.99
N THR A 146 15.34 12.50 3.92
CA THR A 146 16.53 12.04 3.19
C THR A 146 16.23 11.95 1.70
N ARG A 147 17.13 11.34 0.95
CA ARG A 147 16.89 10.98 -0.46
C ARG A 147 17.03 9.47 -0.64
N TRP A 148 16.05 8.89 -1.33
CA TRP A 148 16.06 7.49 -1.72
C TRP A 148 15.92 7.38 -3.24
N GLN A 149 16.88 6.74 -3.90
CA GLN A 149 16.91 6.64 -5.37
C GLN A 149 16.77 8.01 -6.06
N GLY A 150 17.44 9.05 -5.50
CA GLY A 150 17.39 10.43 -6.01
C GLY A 150 16.14 11.23 -5.65
N ARG A 151 15.13 10.65 -4.98
CA ARG A 151 13.85 11.27 -4.64
C ARG A 151 13.77 11.70 -3.18
N PRO A 152 13.15 12.85 -2.87
CA PRO A 152 12.90 13.24 -1.48
C PRO A 152 12.05 12.19 -0.77
N THR A 153 12.42 11.83 0.45
CA THR A 153 11.81 10.73 1.19
C THR A 153 11.76 11.06 2.69
N TYR A 154 10.62 10.80 3.32
CA TYR A 154 10.48 10.82 4.78
C TYR A 154 10.91 9.46 5.35
N VAL A 155 11.63 9.48 6.46
CA VAL A 155 11.98 8.30 7.26
C VAL A 155 11.35 8.45 8.63
N VAL A 156 10.59 7.44 9.04
CA VAL A 156 9.94 7.36 10.35
C VAL A 156 10.51 6.19 11.13
N GLY A 157 10.79 6.38 12.41
CA GLY A 157 11.22 5.33 13.33
C GLY A 157 12.68 5.36 13.71
N ALA A 158 13.51 6.12 12.98
CA ALA A 158 14.97 6.14 13.19
C ALA A 158 15.55 7.55 13.12
N GLU A 159 16.73 7.74 13.72
CA GLU A 159 17.55 8.94 13.55
C GLU A 159 18.33 8.88 12.21
N PRO A 160 18.79 10.02 11.67
CA PRO A 160 19.62 10.02 10.49
C PRO A 160 20.86 9.13 10.64
N GLY A 161 21.08 8.20 9.69
CA GLY A 161 22.18 7.25 9.69
C GLY A 161 21.93 5.95 10.46
N ASP A 162 20.87 5.85 11.24
CA ASP A 162 20.47 4.59 11.87
C ASP A 162 19.80 3.66 10.83
N THR A 163 20.37 2.47 10.65
CA THR A 163 19.84 1.42 9.74
C THR A 163 19.43 0.15 10.48
N THR A 164 19.36 0.20 11.80
CA THR A 164 19.11 -0.96 12.68
C THR A 164 17.77 -0.89 13.40
N SER A 165 17.28 0.31 13.71
CA SER A 165 15.95 0.49 14.32
C SER A 165 14.85 0.21 13.32
N PRO A 166 13.69 -0.31 13.79
CA PRO A 166 12.49 -0.44 12.96
C PRO A 166 12.09 0.91 12.34
N GLN A 167 12.04 0.99 11.02
CA GLN A 167 11.76 2.22 10.31
C GLN A 167 11.06 1.97 8.98
N PHE A 168 10.27 2.94 8.53
CA PHE A 168 9.67 2.93 7.21
C PHE A 168 9.87 4.25 6.46
N TRP A 169 9.88 4.18 5.16
CA TRP A 169 10.24 5.27 4.26
C TRP A 169 9.10 5.56 3.30
N ILE A 170 8.74 6.83 3.17
CA ILE A 170 7.62 7.32 2.36
C ILE A 170 8.14 8.35 1.36
N ASP A 171 7.83 8.19 0.08
CA ASP A 171 8.09 9.20 -0.94
C ASP A 171 7.43 10.53 -0.54
N ALA A 172 8.23 11.61 -0.45
CA ALA A 172 7.75 12.87 0.08
C ALA A 172 6.82 13.66 -0.87
N GLU A 173 6.85 13.34 -2.17
CA GLU A 173 6.02 14.02 -3.18
C GLU A 173 4.70 13.29 -3.39
N ARG A 174 4.75 11.95 -3.47
CA ARG A 174 3.60 11.11 -3.81
C ARG A 174 2.97 10.42 -2.60
N LEU A 175 3.65 10.42 -1.45
CA LEU A 175 3.18 9.86 -0.20
C LEU A 175 2.80 8.37 -0.30
N TYR A 176 3.59 7.60 -1.06
CA TYR A 176 3.51 6.15 -1.04
C TYR A 176 4.73 5.53 -0.33
N PHE A 177 4.54 4.33 0.21
CA PHE A 177 5.58 3.55 0.87
C PHE A 177 6.67 3.14 -0.13
N VAL A 178 7.94 3.21 0.27
CA VAL A 178 9.06 2.82 -0.61
C VAL A 178 10.02 1.84 0.02
N ARG A 179 10.13 1.79 1.37
CA ARG A 179 11.08 0.92 2.05
C ARG A 179 10.72 0.71 3.50
N SER A 180 11.05 -0.45 4.06
CA SER A 180 11.19 -0.64 5.51
C SER A 180 12.49 -1.33 5.86
N LEU A 181 13.02 -1.00 7.04
CA LEU A 181 14.11 -1.72 7.70
C LEU A 181 13.60 -2.22 9.04
N GLU A 182 13.76 -3.51 9.30
CA GLU A 182 13.30 -4.12 10.55
C GLU A 182 14.29 -5.20 10.99
N PRO A 183 14.70 -5.22 12.27
CA PRO A 183 15.43 -6.37 12.80
C PRO A 183 14.60 -7.64 12.66
N SER A 184 15.22 -8.72 12.27
CA SER A 184 14.57 -10.03 12.21
C SER A 184 14.13 -10.47 13.62
N LYS A 185 12.89 -10.96 13.73
CA LYS A 185 12.38 -11.49 15.01
C LYS A 185 13.15 -12.72 15.51
N LYS A 186 13.73 -13.50 14.60
CA LYS A 186 14.48 -14.73 14.91
C LYS A 186 15.96 -14.41 15.25
N GLU A 187 16.54 -13.49 14.51
CA GLU A 187 17.96 -13.13 14.59
C GLU A 187 18.08 -11.60 14.54
N PRO A 188 18.02 -10.89 15.69
CA PRO A 188 17.98 -9.42 15.71
C PRO A 188 19.17 -8.72 15.03
N ALA A 189 20.30 -9.41 14.87
CA ALA A 189 21.46 -8.91 14.10
C ALA A 189 21.23 -8.91 12.58
N VAL A 190 20.21 -9.62 12.10
CA VAL A 190 19.81 -9.61 10.69
C VAL A 190 18.80 -8.51 10.47
N ILE A 191 19.12 -7.57 9.58
CA ILE A 191 18.20 -6.51 9.18
C ILE A 191 17.48 -6.93 7.89
N ASN A 192 16.17 -7.03 7.98
CA ASN A 192 15.29 -7.18 6.82
C ASN A 192 15.09 -5.81 6.19
N ASP A 193 15.32 -5.73 4.89
CA ASP A 193 15.16 -4.51 4.08
C ASP A 193 14.17 -4.84 2.95
N THR A 194 12.97 -4.31 3.06
CA THR A 194 11.93 -4.48 2.04
C THR A 194 11.80 -3.20 1.23
N ARG A 195 11.82 -3.32 -0.09
CA ARG A 195 11.80 -2.20 -1.04
C ARG A 195 10.67 -2.36 -2.02
N PHE A 196 9.83 -1.34 -2.13
CA PHE A 196 8.80 -1.21 -3.15
C PHE A 196 9.31 -0.29 -4.26
N ASP A 197 9.26 -0.75 -5.49
CA ASP A 197 9.84 -0.05 -6.63
C ASP A 197 8.94 -0.13 -7.88
N LYS A 198 9.34 0.61 -8.93
CA LYS A 198 8.69 0.63 -10.24
C LYS A 198 7.20 1.02 -10.17
N TYR A 199 6.88 2.00 -9.34
CA TYR A 199 5.51 2.48 -9.17
C TYR A 199 4.89 3.00 -10.45
N ILE A 200 3.65 2.57 -10.72
CA ILE A 200 2.80 3.12 -11.76
C ILE A 200 1.51 3.71 -11.16
N PRO A 201 0.91 4.75 -11.76
CA PRO A 201 -0.39 5.26 -11.32
C PRO A 201 -1.48 4.24 -11.65
N LEU A 202 -2.42 4.05 -10.71
CA LEU A 202 -3.55 3.13 -10.87
C LEU A 202 -4.79 3.67 -10.14
N ALA A 203 -5.86 3.94 -10.88
CA ALA A 203 -7.19 4.29 -10.35
C ALA A 203 -7.17 5.29 -9.18
N GLY A 204 -6.44 6.41 -9.34
CA GLY A 204 -6.33 7.48 -8.35
C GLY A 204 -5.32 7.24 -7.24
N GLY A 205 -4.70 6.07 -7.20
CA GLY A 205 -3.58 5.70 -6.33
C GLY A 205 -2.34 5.28 -7.13
N TRP A 206 -1.54 4.44 -6.52
CA TRP A 206 -0.30 3.90 -7.06
C TRP A 206 -0.20 2.41 -6.75
N ILE A 207 0.51 1.66 -7.59
CA ILE A 207 0.92 0.29 -7.32
C ILE A 207 2.40 0.14 -7.67
N GLU A 208 3.14 -0.50 -6.79
CA GLU A 208 4.48 -1.00 -7.07
C GLU A 208 4.40 -2.17 -8.04
N MET A 209 5.34 -2.25 -8.96
CA MET A 209 5.44 -3.38 -9.89
C MET A 209 6.59 -4.33 -9.53
N GLU A 210 7.39 -3.99 -8.52
CA GLU A 210 8.48 -4.81 -8.03
C GLU A 210 8.64 -4.63 -6.52
N VAL A 211 8.79 -5.75 -5.81
CA VAL A 211 9.16 -5.76 -4.38
C VAL A 211 10.41 -6.61 -4.19
N LEU A 212 11.39 -6.06 -3.49
CA LEU A 212 12.63 -6.75 -3.12
C LEU A 212 12.67 -6.96 -1.61
N PHE A 213 12.92 -8.20 -1.21
CA PHE A 213 13.16 -8.56 0.19
C PHE A 213 14.63 -8.96 0.35
N LEU A 214 15.34 -8.22 1.19
CA LEU A 214 16.75 -8.47 1.47
C LEU A 214 16.94 -8.77 2.96
N ALA A 215 17.98 -9.54 3.29
CA ALA A 215 18.45 -9.74 4.65
C ALA A 215 19.95 -9.45 4.66
N ASN A 216 20.38 -8.47 5.46
CA ASN A 216 21.76 -7.95 5.46
C ASN A 216 22.27 -7.65 4.03
N GLY A 217 21.45 -7.01 3.20
CA GLY A 217 21.77 -6.65 1.81
C GLY A 217 21.72 -7.79 0.79
N GLN A 218 21.52 -9.03 1.20
CA GLN A 218 21.38 -10.18 0.30
C GLN A 218 19.92 -10.41 -0.06
N GLN A 219 19.59 -10.48 -1.34
CA GLN A 219 18.24 -10.76 -1.81
C GLN A 219 17.78 -12.14 -1.29
N ARG A 220 16.60 -12.15 -0.67
CA ARG A 220 15.91 -13.36 -0.18
C ARG A 220 14.71 -13.70 -1.03
N MET A 221 14.00 -12.69 -1.51
CA MET A 221 12.84 -12.89 -2.38
C MET A 221 12.71 -11.67 -3.27
N LYS A 222 12.16 -11.89 -4.47
CA LYS A 222 11.76 -10.83 -5.39
C LYS A 222 10.35 -11.12 -5.88
N GLU A 223 9.52 -10.10 -5.90
CA GLU A 223 8.18 -10.12 -6.48
C GLU A 223 8.13 -9.18 -7.68
N GLU A 224 7.52 -9.62 -8.76
CA GLU A 224 7.28 -8.85 -9.98
C GLU A 224 5.79 -8.95 -10.31
N TYR A 225 5.09 -7.82 -10.33
CA TYR A 225 3.65 -7.77 -10.54
C TYR A 225 3.31 -7.56 -12.02
N SER A 226 2.20 -8.13 -12.45
CA SER A 226 1.66 -7.98 -13.80
C SER A 226 0.13 -7.98 -13.76
N ASP A 227 -0.49 -7.41 -14.81
CA ASP A 227 -1.94 -7.34 -15.00
C ASP A 227 -2.73 -6.75 -13.80
N PRO A 228 -2.28 -5.62 -13.19
CA PRO A 228 -2.99 -5.03 -12.06
C PRO A 228 -4.34 -4.46 -12.50
N LYS A 229 -5.41 -4.84 -11.81
CA LYS A 229 -6.79 -4.38 -12.07
C LYS A 229 -7.39 -3.83 -10.78
N ALA A 230 -7.64 -2.52 -10.76
CA ALA A 230 -8.24 -1.84 -9.62
C ALA A 230 -9.77 -1.78 -9.72
N ASN A 231 -10.41 -1.66 -8.55
CA ASN A 231 -11.85 -1.50 -8.40
C ASN A 231 -12.67 -2.63 -9.05
N VAL A 232 -12.10 -3.83 -9.09
CA VAL A 232 -12.77 -5.04 -9.57
C VAL A 232 -13.85 -5.49 -8.59
N ARG A 233 -14.95 -6.07 -9.11
CA ARG A 233 -15.95 -6.69 -8.25
C ARG A 233 -15.45 -8.06 -7.80
N LEU A 234 -15.24 -8.23 -6.49
CA LEU A 234 -14.88 -9.49 -5.87
C LEU A 234 -16.05 -10.07 -5.09
N ASP A 235 -16.17 -11.41 -5.07
CA ASP A 235 -17.09 -12.09 -4.15
C ASP A 235 -16.53 -11.95 -2.72
N PRO A 236 -17.23 -11.31 -1.77
CA PRO A 236 -16.76 -11.17 -0.39
C PRO A 236 -16.42 -12.50 0.28
N GLY A 237 -17.04 -13.59 -0.16
CA GLY A 237 -16.79 -14.93 0.39
C GLY A 237 -15.39 -15.49 0.09
N ILE A 238 -14.63 -14.91 -0.86
CA ILE A 238 -13.24 -15.33 -1.09
C ILE A 238 -12.30 -14.95 0.07
N PHE A 239 -12.73 -14.00 0.90
CA PHE A 239 -12.02 -13.56 2.10
C PHE A 239 -12.58 -14.18 3.40
N ASP A 240 -13.46 -15.21 3.30
CA ASP A 240 -14.01 -15.89 4.46
C ASP A 240 -13.08 -17.02 4.90
N PRO A 241 -12.45 -16.96 6.09
CA PRO A 241 -11.57 -18.02 6.56
C PRO A 241 -12.31 -19.29 7.01
N SER A 242 -13.64 -19.25 7.13
CA SER A 242 -14.43 -20.44 7.52
C SER A 242 -14.67 -21.42 6.38
N ALA A 243 -14.55 -20.94 5.12
CA ALA A 243 -14.81 -21.78 3.94
C ALA A 243 -13.91 -21.34 2.76
N TRP A 244 -13.10 -22.27 2.26
CA TRP A 244 -12.33 -22.03 1.05
C TRP A 244 -13.25 -21.95 -0.18
N LYS A 245 -13.01 -20.97 -1.04
CA LYS A 245 -13.65 -20.83 -2.36
C LYS A 245 -12.60 -20.76 -3.46
N ALA A 246 -12.93 -21.29 -4.64
CA ALA A 246 -12.05 -21.14 -5.80
C ALA A 246 -11.85 -19.66 -6.19
N PRO A 247 -10.65 -19.26 -6.69
CA PRO A 247 -10.34 -17.89 -7.09
C PRO A 247 -11.02 -17.53 -8.41
N GLY A 248 -12.31 -17.18 -8.37
CA GLY A 248 -13.13 -16.89 -9.56
C GLY A 248 -12.71 -15.64 -10.36
N TRP A 249 -11.76 -14.85 -9.86
CA TRP A 249 -11.18 -13.69 -10.59
C TRP A 249 -10.01 -14.10 -11.49
N VAL A 250 -9.40 -15.26 -11.29
CA VAL A 250 -8.32 -15.78 -12.15
C VAL A 250 -8.95 -16.40 -13.39
N LYS A 251 -8.60 -15.87 -14.56
CA LYS A 251 -9.09 -16.35 -15.87
C LYS A 251 -7.98 -17.04 -16.65
#